data_215706b62a4f11e8f49991c9ce19fda1
#
_entry.id   215706b62a4f11e8f49991c9ce19fda1
#
_cell.length_a   1.000
_cell.length_b   1.000
_cell.length_c   1.000
_cell.angle_alpha   90.00
_cell.angle_beta   90.00
_cell.angle_gamma   90.00
#
_symmetry.space_group_name_H-M   'P 1'
#
loop_
_entity.id
_entity.type
_entity.pdbx_description
1 polymer ?
#
loop_
_entity_poly.entity_id
_entity_poly.type
_entity_poly.pdbx_seq_one_letter_code
_entity_poly.pdbx_strand_id
1 'polypeptide(L)'
;MTHARYATLSTVGDSAQPQSRIVDPLVPDKDLTIWIGTNPATRKVSEIRRNNRVTLLYFDAKGLEYATVLGVADIVTDKSEKAKHWKAEWGPFYPKGAKDDDFVLIRVRPTRVEVVSPSHKLMNDPANWRPVGVNLP
;
A
#
# COMPACT_ATOMS: atom_id res chain seq x y z
N MET A 1 4.42 9.58 -6.15
CA MET A 1 3.49 8.42 -6.19
C MET A 1 2.83 8.21 -7.55
N THR A 2 2.62 9.22 -8.34
CA THR A 2 1.98 9.11 -9.66
C THR A 2 2.80 8.40 -10.74
N HIS A 3 4.11 8.29 -10.58
CA HIS A 3 5.02 7.65 -11.55
C HIS A 3 5.37 6.21 -11.18
N ALA A 4 5.17 5.78 -9.94
CA ALA A 4 5.39 4.41 -9.51
C ALA A 4 4.05 3.65 -9.47
N ARG A 5 3.83 2.79 -10.46
CA ARG A 5 2.63 1.94 -10.52
C ARG A 5 2.58 0.93 -9.39
N TYR A 6 3.70 0.28 -9.13
CA TYR A 6 3.83 -0.77 -8.13
C TYR A 6 4.40 -0.24 -6.83
N ALA A 7 4.08 -0.91 -5.74
CA ALA A 7 4.65 -0.61 -4.43
C ALA A 7 5.09 -1.90 -3.74
N THR A 8 6.03 -1.79 -2.84
CA THR A 8 6.36 -2.86 -1.91
C THR A 8 5.48 -2.70 -0.67
N LEU A 9 4.67 -3.73 -0.38
CA LEU A 9 3.88 -3.79 0.85
C LEU A 9 4.63 -4.66 1.87
N SER A 10 4.94 -4.06 3.01
CA SER A 10 5.53 -4.74 4.17
C SER A 10 4.47 -4.94 5.25
N THR A 11 4.40 -6.16 5.78
CA THR A 11 3.51 -6.58 6.85
C THR A 11 4.31 -7.20 7.98
N VAL A 12 3.69 -7.36 9.13
CA VAL A 12 4.32 -8.03 10.28
C VAL A 12 3.92 -9.50 10.27
N GLY A 13 4.88 -10.37 10.00
CA GLY A 13 4.72 -11.81 10.00
C GLY A 13 4.85 -12.45 11.38
N ASP A 14 4.92 -13.78 11.39
CA ASP A 14 5.13 -14.54 12.62
C ASP A 14 6.45 -14.14 13.31
N SER A 15 6.44 -14.18 14.64
CA SER A 15 7.61 -13.77 15.45
C SER A 15 8.11 -12.35 15.16
N ALA A 16 7.21 -11.46 14.76
CA ALA A 16 7.52 -10.08 14.37
C ALA A 16 8.48 -9.97 13.17
N GLN A 17 8.64 -11.05 12.38
CA GLN A 17 9.46 -11.00 11.17
C GLN A 17 8.77 -10.17 10.09
N PRO A 18 9.36 -9.05 9.61
CA PRO A 18 8.80 -8.30 8.50
C PRO A 18 8.74 -9.15 7.23
N GLN A 19 7.63 -9.06 6.51
CA GLN A 19 7.41 -9.73 5.23
C GLN A 19 7.09 -8.69 4.16
N SER A 20 7.73 -8.79 3.00
CA SER A 20 7.54 -7.81 1.92
C SER A 20 7.22 -8.50 0.60
N ARG A 21 6.37 -7.86 -0.21
CA ARG A 21 6.01 -8.29 -1.57
C ARG A 21 5.61 -7.10 -2.42
N ILE A 22 5.67 -7.29 -3.72
CA ILE A 22 5.18 -6.28 -4.66
C ILE A 22 3.66 -6.38 -4.77
N VAL A 23 3.00 -5.24 -4.78
CA VAL A 23 1.56 -5.09 -4.97
C VAL A 23 1.27 -4.06 -6.06
N ASP A 24 0.05 -4.09 -6.60
CA ASP A 24 -0.45 -3.15 -7.61
C ASP A 24 -1.59 -2.31 -7.00
N PRO A 25 -1.28 -1.27 -6.22
CA PRO A 25 -2.30 -0.46 -5.58
C PRO A 25 -3.06 0.40 -6.58
N LEU A 26 -4.28 0.80 -6.21
CA LEU A 26 -4.99 1.88 -6.87
C LEU A 26 -4.29 3.21 -6.60
N VAL A 27 -4.57 4.21 -7.45
CA VAL A 27 -4.19 5.60 -7.15
C VAL A 27 -4.82 5.99 -5.81
N PRO A 28 -4.05 6.57 -4.89
CA PRO A 28 -4.60 6.96 -3.59
C PRO A 28 -5.79 7.89 -3.72
N ASP A 29 -6.77 7.74 -2.83
CA ASP A 29 -7.89 8.66 -2.71
C ASP A 29 -7.42 10.07 -2.27
N LYS A 30 -8.32 11.05 -2.28
CA LYS A 30 -8.00 12.42 -1.87
C LYS A 30 -7.52 12.54 -0.42
N ASP A 31 -7.97 11.65 0.44
CA ASP A 31 -7.53 11.53 1.84
C ASP A 31 -6.29 10.65 2.02
N LEU A 32 -5.64 10.27 0.90
CA LEU A 32 -4.48 9.40 0.81
C LEU A 32 -4.75 7.93 1.17
N THR A 33 -6.00 7.52 1.34
CA THR A 33 -6.34 6.11 1.51
C THR A 33 -5.89 5.31 0.29
N ILE A 34 -5.22 4.18 0.52
CA ILE A 34 -4.66 3.32 -0.53
C ILE A 34 -5.42 1.99 -0.53
N TRP A 35 -5.82 1.54 -1.72
CA TRP A 35 -6.56 0.30 -1.92
C TRP A 35 -5.75 -0.70 -2.72
N ILE A 36 -5.76 -1.96 -2.29
CA ILE A 36 -5.04 -3.06 -2.93
C ILE A 36 -5.98 -4.25 -3.04
N GLY A 37 -6.15 -4.77 -4.25
CA GLY A 37 -6.90 -6.00 -4.47
C GLY A 37 -6.05 -7.24 -4.21
N THR A 38 -6.61 -8.26 -3.56
CA THR A 38 -5.92 -9.52 -3.31
C THR A 38 -6.88 -10.69 -3.07
N ASN A 39 -6.35 -11.91 -3.06
CA ASN A 39 -7.09 -13.09 -2.63
C ASN A 39 -7.03 -13.21 -1.10
N PRO A 40 -8.15 -13.53 -0.43
CA PRO A 40 -8.20 -13.63 1.03
C PRO A 40 -7.34 -14.76 1.61
N ALA A 41 -6.99 -15.77 0.82
CA ALA A 41 -6.13 -16.88 1.28
C ALA A 41 -4.64 -16.52 1.33
N THR A 42 -4.25 -15.33 0.86
CA THR A 42 -2.84 -14.93 0.87
C THR A 42 -2.32 -14.65 2.27
N ARG A 43 -1.02 -14.92 2.48
CA ARG A 43 -0.36 -14.71 3.78
C ARG A 43 -0.50 -13.26 4.29
N LYS A 44 -0.41 -12.27 3.41
CA LYS A 44 -0.54 -10.86 3.80
C LYS A 44 -1.89 -10.54 4.44
N VAL A 45 -2.97 -11.19 4.02
CA VAL A 45 -4.30 -11.01 4.63
C VAL A 45 -4.32 -11.53 6.07
N SER A 46 -3.81 -12.73 6.32
CA SER A 46 -3.73 -13.28 7.68
C SER A 46 -2.80 -12.47 8.58
N GLU A 47 -1.69 -11.98 8.03
CA GLU A 47 -0.75 -11.13 8.76
C GLU A 47 -1.39 -9.80 9.17
N ILE A 48 -2.09 -9.12 8.26
CA ILE A 48 -2.79 -7.85 8.54
C ILE A 48 -3.89 -8.05 9.60
N ARG A 49 -4.61 -9.17 9.55
CA ARG A 49 -5.63 -9.48 10.57
C ARG A 49 -5.06 -9.65 11.98
N ARG A 50 -3.82 -10.13 12.08
CA ARG A 50 -3.14 -10.29 13.38
C ARG A 50 -2.45 -9.02 13.85
N ASN A 51 -1.81 -8.30 12.92
CA ASN A 51 -1.14 -7.04 13.16
C ASN A 51 -1.37 -6.12 11.96
N ASN A 52 -2.16 -5.10 12.14
CA ASN A 52 -2.61 -4.23 11.05
C ASN A 52 -1.61 -3.14 10.66
N ARG A 53 -0.45 -3.09 11.27
CA ARG A 53 0.59 -2.12 10.90
C ARG A 53 1.25 -2.55 9.59
N VAL A 54 1.30 -1.63 8.64
CA VAL A 54 1.88 -1.86 7.33
C VAL A 54 2.74 -0.68 6.89
N THR A 55 3.63 -0.96 5.94
CA THR A 55 4.40 0.06 5.25
C THR A 55 4.32 -0.20 3.76
N LEU A 56 4.06 0.85 2.98
CA LEU A 56 4.15 0.83 1.53
C LEU A 56 5.36 1.67 1.11
N LEU A 57 6.17 1.12 0.21
CA LEU A 57 7.27 1.84 -0.42
C LEU A 57 7.00 1.95 -1.92
N TYR A 58 6.87 3.19 -2.39
CA TYR A 58 6.83 3.53 -3.80
C TYR A 58 8.22 4.00 -4.22
N PHE A 59 8.76 3.42 -5.28
CA PHE A 59 10.10 3.74 -5.75
C PHE A 59 10.10 4.00 -7.26
N ASP A 60 10.67 5.13 -7.64
CA ASP A 60 10.99 5.47 -9.03
C ASP A 60 12.51 5.45 -9.21
N ALA A 61 13.00 4.37 -9.83
CA ALA A 61 14.43 4.17 -10.07
C ALA A 61 15.03 5.22 -11.01
N LYS A 62 14.24 5.77 -11.94
CA LYS A 62 14.70 6.74 -12.91
C LYS A 62 15.08 8.06 -12.27
N GLY A 63 14.26 8.53 -11.33
CA GLY A 63 14.51 9.76 -10.59
C GLY A 63 15.24 9.55 -9.26
N LEU A 64 15.47 8.29 -8.86
CA LEU A 64 15.92 7.92 -7.51
C LEU A 64 15.03 8.55 -6.43
N GLU A 65 13.74 8.56 -6.70
CA GLU A 65 12.72 9.12 -5.82
C GLU A 65 11.93 8.00 -5.14
N TYR A 66 11.57 8.20 -3.89
CA TYR A 66 10.71 7.25 -3.20
C TYR A 66 9.80 7.92 -2.16
N ALA A 67 8.68 7.28 -1.90
CA ALA A 67 7.78 7.65 -0.83
C ALA A 67 7.50 6.42 0.04
N THR A 68 7.65 6.59 1.33
CA THR A 68 7.32 5.58 2.34
C THR A 68 6.04 5.99 3.03
N VAL A 69 5.03 5.12 2.96
CA VAL A 69 3.73 5.33 3.62
C VAL A 69 3.61 4.36 4.78
N LEU A 70 3.65 4.88 5.98
CA LEU A 70 3.35 4.10 7.19
C LEU A 70 1.86 4.22 7.48
N GLY A 71 1.22 3.12 7.83
CA GLY A 71 -0.21 3.15 8.05
C GLY A 71 -0.76 1.91 8.76
N VAL A 72 -2.06 1.92 8.91
CA VAL A 72 -2.83 0.77 9.40
C VAL A 72 -3.73 0.24 8.30
N ALA A 73 -3.86 -1.07 8.22
CA ALA A 73 -4.62 -1.73 7.15
C ALA A 73 -5.82 -2.49 7.70
N ASP A 74 -6.89 -2.51 6.91
CA ASP A 74 -8.07 -3.35 7.15
C ASP A 74 -8.33 -4.23 5.94
N ILE A 75 -8.94 -5.39 6.17
CA ILE A 75 -9.46 -6.24 5.11
C ILE A 75 -10.93 -5.89 4.89
N VAL A 76 -11.26 -5.47 3.67
CA VAL A 76 -12.60 -5.03 3.30
C VAL A 76 -13.24 -6.09 2.40
N THR A 77 -14.35 -6.64 2.86
CA THR A 77 -15.13 -7.67 2.16
C THR A 77 -16.48 -7.17 1.65
N ASP A 78 -16.83 -5.93 1.92
CA ASP A 78 -18.07 -5.31 1.48
C ASP A 78 -18.13 -5.27 -0.06
N LYS A 79 -19.23 -5.81 -0.63
CA LYS A 79 -19.39 -5.97 -2.07
C LYS A 79 -19.44 -4.64 -2.82
N SER A 80 -20.01 -3.59 -2.20
CA SER A 80 -20.07 -2.26 -2.78
C SER A 80 -18.69 -1.63 -2.87
N GLU A 81 -17.91 -1.70 -1.78
CA GLU A 81 -16.54 -1.20 -1.78
C GLU A 81 -15.65 -1.99 -2.77
N LYS A 82 -15.79 -3.30 -2.83
CA LYS A 82 -15.05 -4.14 -3.78
C LYS A 82 -15.35 -3.75 -5.23
N ALA A 83 -16.61 -3.50 -5.56
CA ALA A 83 -17.00 -3.07 -6.91
C ALA A 83 -16.48 -1.66 -7.24
N LYS A 84 -16.51 -0.75 -6.27
CA LYS A 84 -16.02 0.64 -6.43
C LYS A 84 -14.52 0.71 -6.67
N HIS A 85 -13.75 -0.15 -6.05
CA HIS A 85 -12.28 -0.18 -6.09
C HIS A 85 -11.75 -1.37 -6.92
N TRP A 86 -12.30 -1.55 -8.09
CA TRP A 86 -11.95 -2.63 -9.03
C TRP A 86 -11.15 -2.10 -10.22
N LYS A 87 -10.09 -2.83 -10.61
CA LYS A 87 -9.40 -2.61 -11.88
C LYS A 87 -9.81 -3.70 -12.89
N ALA A 88 -10.14 -3.30 -14.10
CA ALA A 88 -10.46 -4.27 -15.19
C ALA A 88 -9.30 -5.26 -15.44
N GLU A 89 -8.07 -4.81 -15.29
CA GLU A 89 -6.84 -5.61 -15.44
C GLU A 89 -6.73 -6.75 -14.42
N TRP A 90 -7.50 -6.72 -13.35
CA TRP A 90 -7.54 -7.79 -12.34
C TRP A 90 -8.43 -8.97 -12.74
N GLY A 91 -9.27 -8.81 -13.80
CA GLY A 91 -10.18 -9.85 -14.27
C GLY A 91 -9.54 -11.22 -14.49
N PRO A 92 -8.36 -11.34 -15.15
CA PRO A 92 -7.68 -12.62 -15.33
C PRO A 92 -7.29 -13.33 -14.03
N PHE A 93 -7.04 -12.59 -12.95
CA PHE A 93 -6.70 -13.14 -11.62
C PHE A 93 -7.94 -13.46 -10.79
N TYR A 94 -9.06 -12.79 -11.06
CA TYR A 94 -10.32 -12.91 -10.33
C TYR A 94 -11.47 -13.09 -11.33
N PRO A 95 -11.57 -14.28 -11.97
CA PRO A 95 -12.49 -14.49 -13.11
C PRO A 95 -13.98 -14.40 -12.75
N LYS A 96 -14.30 -14.55 -11.46
CA LYS A 96 -15.68 -14.39 -10.96
C LYS A 96 -16.05 -12.94 -10.65
N GLY A 97 -15.11 -12.00 -10.83
CA GLY A 97 -15.35 -10.57 -10.70
C GLY A 97 -15.17 -10.00 -9.30
N ALA A 98 -15.42 -8.69 -9.20
CA ALA A 98 -15.14 -7.91 -7.99
C ALA A 98 -15.93 -8.35 -6.75
N LYS A 99 -17.12 -8.87 -6.93
CA LYS A 99 -18.03 -9.19 -5.80
C LYS A 99 -17.86 -10.61 -5.27
N ASP A 100 -17.02 -11.42 -5.90
CA ASP A 100 -16.79 -12.81 -5.48
C ASP A 100 -15.96 -12.89 -4.18
N ASP A 101 -16.10 -14.01 -3.47
CA ASP A 101 -15.42 -14.21 -2.19
C ASP A 101 -13.91 -14.51 -2.35
N ASP A 102 -13.43 -14.82 -3.57
CA ASP A 102 -12.02 -15.00 -3.87
C ASP A 102 -11.24 -13.68 -4.01
N PHE A 103 -11.94 -12.55 -3.93
CA PHE A 103 -11.39 -11.21 -4.01
C PHE A 103 -11.77 -10.38 -2.78
N VAL A 104 -10.76 -9.76 -2.17
CA VAL A 104 -10.93 -8.80 -1.08
C VAL A 104 -10.05 -7.57 -1.33
N LEU A 105 -10.35 -6.50 -0.63
CA LEU A 105 -9.53 -5.30 -0.62
C LEU A 105 -8.74 -5.19 0.67
N ILE A 106 -7.52 -4.72 0.55
CA ILE A 106 -6.75 -4.15 1.65
C ILE A 106 -6.92 -2.64 1.56
N ARG A 107 -7.47 -2.03 2.60
CA ARG A 107 -7.55 -0.57 2.76
C ARG A 107 -6.45 -0.13 3.70
N VAL A 108 -5.53 0.69 3.22
CA VAL A 108 -4.46 1.28 4.03
C VAL A 108 -4.78 2.73 4.32
N ARG A 109 -4.89 3.06 5.60
CA ARG A 109 -5.01 4.45 6.08
C ARG A 109 -3.65 4.91 6.55
N PRO A 110 -3.03 5.88 5.83
CA PRO A 110 -1.74 6.40 6.22
C PRO A 110 -1.77 7.12 7.56
N THR A 111 -0.72 6.91 8.36
CA THR A 111 -0.48 7.67 9.59
C THR A 111 0.70 8.61 9.46
N ARG A 112 1.61 8.28 8.52
CA ARG A 112 2.77 9.11 8.21
C ARG A 112 3.23 8.84 6.78
N VAL A 113 3.63 9.89 6.10
CA VAL A 113 4.27 9.80 4.77
C VAL A 113 5.65 10.45 4.85
N GLU A 114 6.65 9.76 4.32
CA GLU A 114 8.01 10.25 4.17
C GLU A 114 8.41 10.23 2.69
N VAL A 115 9.13 11.24 2.24
CA VAL A 115 9.49 11.40 0.83
C VAL A 115 10.96 11.79 0.69
N VAL A 116 11.62 11.14 -0.26
CA VAL A 116 12.89 11.60 -0.84
C VAL A 116 12.65 11.84 -2.32
N SER A 117 12.82 13.06 -2.77
CA SER A 117 12.57 13.48 -4.15
C SER A 117 13.56 14.57 -4.56
N PRO A 118 14.70 14.20 -5.19
CA PRO A 118 15.67 15.16 -5.66
C PRO A 118 15.10 16.20 -6.61
N SER A 119 14.20 15.79 -7.51
CA SER A 119 13.55 16.71 -8.46
C SER A 119 12.70 17.80 -7.78
N HIS A 120 12.15 17.52 -6.59
CA HIS A 120 11.40 18.46 -5.78
C HIS A 120 12.23 19.08 -4.65
N LYS A 121 13.56 18.86 -4.65
CA LYS A 121 14.49 19.31 -3.59
C LYS A 121 14.11 18.81 -2.18
N LEU A 122 13.48 17.65 -2.10
CA LEU A 122 13.14 16.97 -0.85
C LEU A 122 14.20 15.90 -0.58
N MET A 123 15.21 16.27 0.19
CA MET A 123 16.35 15.41 0.53
C MET A 123 16.34 15.09 2.02
N ASN A 124 17.10 14.08 2.42
CA ASN A 124 17.33 13.79 3.82
C ASN A 124 17.95 14.98 4.55
N ASP A 125 17.56 15.16 5.79
CA ASP A 125 18.17 16.16 6.68
C ASP A 125 19.67 15.85 6.84
N PRO A 126 20.57 16.79 6.52
CA PRO A 126 22.00 16.54 6.59
C PRO A 126 22.53 16.30 8.01
N ALA A 127 21.78 16.71 9.05
CA ALA A 127 22.19 16.54 10.43
C ALA A 127 21.86 15.16 10.99
N ASN A 128 20.75 14.53 10.55
CA ASN A 128 20.26 13.27 11.11
C ASN A 128 19.89 12.21 10.06
N TRP A 129 20.04 12.52 8.79
CA TRP A 129 19.74 11.66 7.64
C TRP A 129 18.28 11.18 7.56
N ARG A 130 17.37 11.86 8.26
CA ARG A 130 15.94 11.53 8.20
C ARG A 130 15.29 12.14 6.95
N PRO A 131 14.37 11.41 6.31
CA PRO A 131 13.61 11.94 5.19
C PRO A 131 12.62 13.02 5.66
N VAL A 132 12.21 13.84 4.71
CA VAL A 132 11.09 14.77 4.94
C VAL A 132 9.82 13.97 5.15
N GLY A 133 9.10 14.22 6.22
CA GLY A 133 7.91 13.47 6.56
C GLY A 133 6.82 14.30 7.20
N VAL A 134 5.57 13.83 7.00
CA VAL A 134 4.35 14.44 7.55
C VAL A 134 3.54 13.38 8.27
N ASN A 135 3.16 13.67 9.51
CA ASN A 135 2.17 12.87 10.23
C ASN A 135 0.77 13.24 9.76
N LEU A 136 -0.08 12.25 9.61
CA LEU A 136 -1.47 12.42 9.21
C LEU A 136 -2.38 12.17 10.40
N PRO A 137 -3.53 12.88 10.47
CA PRO A 137 -4.49 12.70 11.56
C PRO A 137 -5.12 11.31 11.61
#